data_0ce3e810074200c98b2e9a7fdc419c1a
#
_entry.id   0ce3e810074200c98b2e9a7fdc419c1a
#
_cell.length_a   1.000
_cell.length_b   1.000
_cell.length_c   1.000
_cell.angle_alpha   90.00
_cell.angle_beta   90.00
_cell.angle_gamma   90.00
#
_symmetry.space_group_name_H-M   'P 1'
#
loop_
_entity.id
_entity.type
_entity.pdbx_description
1 polymer ?
#
loop_
_entity_poly.entity_id
_entity_poly.type
_entity_poly.pdbx_seq_one_letter_code
_entity_poly.pdbx_strand_id
1 'polypeptide(L)'
;VAILLLLCVAMLTLYFRESDSGFVHGAQGVVLRVVAPLQNGTARATKPFRDAWNWTADLFSAKSENAKLQKELEQLRAGVAKELTTQDENAQMRALLAVQRSGIYPHGVRLVTARVVARSTTAWYSTVTIDAGSGGGVEVYDPVVNGAGLVGRVTKVAANAAQVTLITDQQSFIDAMVQPGGAQGIISGSVTGDVTLQYLDKNERVKVGQYVVTSGRQSSVFVRGIPVGQIESVGSQEVELYQSISLRPFVDFRKLDLVQVIVR
;
A
#
# COMPACT_ATOMS: atom_id res chain seq x y z
N VAL A 1 21.78 50.66 -25.86
CA VAL A 1 22.68 51.80 -26.08
C VAL A 1 22.86 52.05 -27.58
N ALA A 2 23.17 51.06 -28.42
CA ALA A 2 23.38 51.24 -29.87
C ALA A 2 22.13 51.76 -30.60
N ILE A 3 20.93 51.27 -30.25
CA ILE A 3 19.66 51.74 -30.85
C ILE A 3 19.37 53.19 -30.46
N LEU A 4 19.68 53.56 -29.25
CA LEU A 4 19.49 54.91 -28.74
C LEU A 4 20.47 55.96 -29.40
N LEU A 5 21.71 55.52 -29.67
CA LEU A 5 22.70 56.26 -30.43
C LEU A 5 22.30 56.43 -31.89
N LEU A 6 21.78 55.39 -32.52
CA LEU A 6 21.27 55.42 -33.91
C LEU A 6 20.05 56.35 -34.03
N LEU A 7 19.17 56.32 -33.06
CA LEU A 7 17.99 57.22 -33.02
C LEU A 7 18.40 58.67 -32.80
N CYS A 8 19.44 58.96 -31.98
CA CYS A 8 19.97 60.23 -31.75
C CYS A 8 20.69 60.84 -33.02
N VAL A 9 21.44 59.96 -33.69
CA VAL A 9 22.12 60.37 -34.97
C VAL A 9 21.09 60.60 -36.08
N ALA A 10 20.05 59.76 -36.16
CA ALA A 10 18.96 59.98 -37.11
C ALA A 10 18.20 61.29 -36.86
N MET A 11 17.96 61.61 -35.60
CA MET A 11 17.29 62.84 -35.24
C MET A 11 18.19 64.09 -35.55
N LEU A 12 19.50 63.99 -35.30
CA LEU A 12 20.47 65.06 -35.66
C LEU A 12 20.57 65.19 -37.17
N THR A 13 20.61 64.17 -37.98
CA THR A 13 20.65 64.26 -39.44
C THR A 13 19.35 64.81 -40.02
N LEU A 14 18.21 64.55 -39.46
CA LEU A 14 16.93 65.16 -39.80
C LEU A 14 16.93 66.63 -39.46
N TYR A 15 17.47 67.02 -38.28
CA TYR A 15 17.57 68.42 -37.85
C TYR A 15 18.47 69.28 -38.76
N PHE A 16 19.59 68.75 -39.22
CA PHE A 16 20.53 69.53 -40.13
C PHE A 16 20.11 69.50 -41.60
N ARG A 17 19.16 68.67 -42.01
CA ARG A 17 18.71 68.55 -43.38
C ARG A 17 17.51 69.48 -43.71
N GLU A 18 16.87 70.07 -42.70
CA GLU A 18 15.69 70.90 -42.92
C GLU A 18 16.06 72.35 -43.15
N SER A 19 15.77 72.84 -44.36
CA SER A 19 15.86 74.25 -44.82
C SER A 19 14.71 75.04 -44.20
N ASP A 20 14.95 76.28 -43.92
CA ASP A 20 14.24 77.35 -43.23
C ASP A 20 12.71 77.56 -43.39
N SER A 21 11.94 76.48 -43.73
CA SER A 21 10.49 76.69 -43.80
C SER A 21 9.79 75.40 -43.40
N GLY A 22 9.53 75.25 -42.11
CA GLY A 22 8.66 74.14 -42.02
C GLY A 22 8.20 73.60 -40.70
N PHE A 23 7.98 72.45 -40.69
CA PHE A 23 7.17 71.60 -39.83
C PHE A 23 7.61 71.55 -38.35
N VAL A 24 8.89 71.76 -38.05
CA VAL A 24 9.48 71.62 -36.69
C VAL A 24 9.03 72.75 -35.75
N HIS A 25 8.72 73.94 -36.25
CA HIS A 25 8.21 75.07 -35.41
C HIS A 25 6.79 74.81 -34.90
N GLY A 26 6.01 74.02 -35.65
CA GLY A 26 4.69 73.60 -35.18
C GLY A 26 4.75 72.46 -34.07
N ALA A 27 5.80 71.68 -34.13
CA ALA A 27 6.00 70.59 -33.16
C ALA A 27 6.49 71.05 -31.78
N GLN A 28 7.23 72.18 -31.73
CA GLN A 28 7.67 72.76 -30.46
C GLN A 28 6.50 73.22 -29.58
N GLY A 29 5.44 73.76 -30.18
CA GLY A 29 4.23 74.11 -29.44
C GLY A 29 3.42 72.91 -28.90
N VAL A 30 3.49 71.79 -29.56
CA VAL A 30 2.82 70.58 -29.12
C VAL A 30 3.62 69.88 -28.03
N VAL A 31 4.96 69.85 -28.15
CA VAL A 31 5.83 69.25 -27.12
C VAL A 31 5.74 70.03 -25.80
N LEU A 32 5.70 71.33 -25.83
CA LEU A 32 5.51 72.18 -24.64
C LEU A 32 4.12 72.02 -24.01
N ARG A 33 3.05 71.74 -24.78
CA ARG A 33 1.73 71.52 -24.28
C ARG A 33 1.55 70.11 -23.68
N VAL A 34 2.35 69.16 -24.10
CA VAL A 34 2.31 67.75 -23.57
C VAL A 34 3.24 67.60 -22.35
N VAL A 35 4.36 68.39 -22.31
CA VAL A 35 5.32 68.27 -21.19
C VAL A 35 4.97 69.22 -20.02
N ALA A 36 4.24 70.30 -20.24
CA ALA A 36 3.81 71.19 -19.15
C ALA A 36 2.98 70.58 -18.05
N PRO A 37 2.05 69.64 -18.31
CA PRO A 37 1.31 68.92 -17.22
C PRO A 37 2.14 67.91 -16.47
N LEU A 38 3.33 67.48 -16.98
CA LEU A 38 4.17 66.50 -16.29
C LEU A 38 4.91 67.10 -15.07
N GLN A 39 5.07 68.39 -14.94
CA GLN A 39 5.76 68.98 -13.79
C GLN A 39 4.91 69.04 -12.52
N ASN A 40 3.61 68.97 -12.63
CA ASN A 40 2.69 68.96 -11.45
C ASN A 40 2.02 67.63 -11.15
N GLY A 41 2.38 66.60 -11.92
CA GLY A 41 1.72 65.27 -11.81
C GLY A 41 2.60 64.09 -11.40
N THR A 42 3.87 64.31 -11.05
CA THR A 42 4.87 63.24 -10.83
C THR A 42 4.61 62.32 -9.63
N ALA A 43 3.68 62.67 -8.74
CA ALA A 43 3.36 61.82 -7.60
C ALA A 43 2.14 60.90 -7.83
N ARG A 44 1.35 61.09 -8.90
CA ARG A 44 0.14 60.26 -9.16
C ARG A 44 0.27 59.33 -10.36
N ALA A 45 1.20 59.56 -11.30
CA ALA A 45 1.33 58.76 -12.51
C ALA A 45 2.23 57.51 -12.33
N THR A 46 3.02 57.42 -11.26
CA THR A 46 3.92 56.30 -11.00
C THR A 46 3.28 55.19 -10.15
N LYS A 47 2.14 55.44 -9.50
CA LYS A 47 1.44 54.45 -8.70
C LYS A 47 1.00 53.21 -9.51
N PRO A 48 0.32 53.34 -10.68
CA PRO A 48 -0.19 52.17 -11.38
C PRO A 48 0.92 51.27 -11.93
N PHE A 49 2.09 51.83 -12.28
CA PHE A 49 3.21 51.03 -12.76
C PHE A 49 3.92 50.26 -11.64
N ARG A 50 3.99 50.84 -10.46
CA ARG A 50 4.62 50.21 -9.30
C ARG A 50 3.70 49.13 -8.71
N ASP A 51 2.39 49.36 -8.73
CA ASP A 51 1.40 48.40 -8.26
C ASP A 51 1.29 47.22 -9.24
N ALA A 52 1.36 47.45 -10.54
CA ALA A 52 1.41 46.37 -11.54
C ALA A 52 2.68 45.52 -11.46
N TRP A 53 3.85 46.16 -11.16
CA TRP A 53 5.11 45.44 -10.97
C TRP A 53 5.12 44.63 -9.70
N ASN A 54 4.60 45.17 -8.61
CA ASN A 54 4.45 44.43 -7.35
C ASN A 54 3.43 43.26 -7.49
N TRP A 55 2.33 43.50 -8.19
CA TRP A 55 1.33 42.43 -8.43
C TRP A 55 1.88 41.27 -9.23
N THR A 56 2.72 41.51 -10.24
CA THR A 56 3.40 40.43 -10.98
C THR A 56 4.43 39.71 -10.11
N ALA A 57 5.20 40.43 -9.28
CA ALA A 57 6.16 39.83 -8.36
C ALA A 57 5.46 38.98 -7.29
N ASP A 58 4.35 39.47 -6.74
CA ASP A 58 3.54 38.73 -5.77
C ASP A 58 2.88 37.50 -6.38
N LEU A 59 2.47 37.56 -7.65
CA LEU A 59 1.90 36.41 -8.37
C LEU A 59 2.95 35.29 -8.60
N PHE A 60 4.18 35.69 -8.94
CA PHE A 60 5.29 34.74 -9.11
C PHE A 60 5.74 34.16 -7.78
N SER A 61 5.79 34.95 -6.70
CA SER A 61 6.12 34.49 -5.37
C SER A 61 5.04 33.52 -4.82
N ALA A 62 3.76 33.88 -4.95
CA ALA A 62 2.63 33.02 -4.54
C ALA A 62 2.60 31.70 -5.31
N LYS A 63 2.92 31.71 -6.61
CA LYS A 63 3.00 30.47 -7.41
C LYS A 63 4.20 29.61 -6.98
N SER A 64 5.34 30.22 -6.70
CA SER A 64 6.53 29.54 -6.19
C SER A 64 6.28 28.95 -4.79
N GLU A 65 5.64 29.70 -3.91
CA GLU A 65 5.30 29.26 -2.55
C GLU A 65 4.26 28.14 -2.58
N ASN A 66 3.26 28.23 -3.46
CA ASN A 66 2.28 27.16 -3.64
C ASN A 66 2.94 25.86 -4.14
N ALA A 67 3.86 25.96 -5.11
CA ALA A 67 4.63 24.81 -5.59
C ALA A 67 5.52 24.20 -4.48
N LYS A 68 6.11 25.05 -3.64
CA LYS A 68 6.92 24.62 -2.49
C LYS A 68 6.06 23.90 -1.45
N LEU A 69 4.92 24.49 -1.09
CA LEU A 69 3.98 23.90 -0.14
C LEU A 69 3.41 22.58 -0.65
N GLN A 70 3.08 22.48 -1.94
CA GLN A 70 2.63 21.23 -2.55
C GLN A 70 3.70 20.13 -2.44
N LYS A 71 4.95 20.46 -2.77
CA LYS A 71 6.07 19.53 -2.65
C LYS A 71 6.32 19.09 -1.20
N GLU A 72 6.22 20.00 -0.27
CA GLU A 72 6.36 19.69 1.16
C GLU A 72 5.21 18.79 1.64
N LEU A 73 3.99 19.04 1.18
CA LEU A 73 2.82 18.22 1.46
C LEU A 73 2.95 16.81 0.87
N GLU A 74 3.49 16.67 -0.34
CA GLU A 74 3.79 15.36 -0.95
C GLU A 74 4.87 14.61 -0.16
N GLN A 75 5.93 15.31 0.25
CA GLN A 75 6.99 14.71 1.08
C GLN A 75 6.47 14.25 2.44
N LEU A 76 5.64 15.06 3.10
CA LEU A 76 5.02 14.71 4.38
C LEU A 76 4.08 13.49 4.21
N ARG A 77 3.26 13.47 3.16
CA ARG A 77 2.39 12.32 2.86
C ARG A 77 3.18 11.04 2.61
N ALA A 78 4.25 11.14 1.82
CA ALA A 78 5.14 10.00 1.58
C ALA A 78 5.84 9.53 2.89
N GLY A 79 6.25 10.46 3.74
CA GLY A 79 6.82 10.17 5.06
C GLY A 79 5.84 9.43 5.98
N VAL A 80 4.61 9.93 6.08
CA VAL A 80 3.54 9.29 6.87
C VAL A 80 3.20 7.89 6.34
N ALA A 81 3.07 7.74 5.02
CA ALA A 81 2.80 6.43 4.42
C ALA A 81 3.91 5.42 4.73
N LYS A 82 5.17 5.84 4.63
CA LYS A 82 6.33 5.01 4.98
C LYS A 82 6.33 4.62 6.45
N GLU A 83 6.05 5.57 7.35
CA GLU A 83 5.99 5.31 8.79
C GLU A 83 4.91 4.29 9.14
N LEU A 84 3.70 4.45 8.60
CA LEU A 84 2.59 3.51 8.82
C LEU A 84 2.96 2.10 8.32
N THR A 85 3.56 1.98 7.14
CA THR A 85 4.02 0.69 6.61
C THR A 85 5.06 0.06 7.53
N THR A 86 6.02 0.84 8.02
CA THR A 86 7.07 0.35 8.93
C THR A 86 6.48 -0.11 10.25
N GLN A 87 5.47 0.59 10.79
CA GLN A 87 4.79 0.19 12.02
C GLN A 87 4.03 -1.12 11.87
N ASP A 88 3.33 -1.31 10.75
CA ASP A 88 2.61 -2.55 10.44
C ASP A 88 3.58 -3.73 10.27
N GLU A 89 4.69 -3.55 9.54
CA GLU A 89 5.73 -4.57 9.41
C GLU A 89 6.34 -4.96 10.77
N ASN A 90 6.61 -3.97 11.64
CA ASN A 90 7.09 -4.23 12.99
C ASN A 90 6.08 -5.01 13.83
N ALA A 91 4.79 -4.69 13.73
CA ALA A 91 3.74 -5.41 14.45
C ALA A 91 3.65 -6.88 13.99
N GLN A 92 3.67 -7.12 12.68
CA GLN A 92 3.67 -8.46 12.11
C GLN A 92 4.91 -9.26 12.52
N MET A 93 6.10 -8.64 12.47
CA MET A 93 7.34 -9.29 12.89
C MET A 93 7.33 -9.67 14.38
N ARG A 94 6.83 -8.79 15.25
CA ARG A 94 6.66 -9.11 16.68
C ARG A 94 5.68 -10.25 16.89
N ALA A 95 4.59 -10.30 16.13
CA ALA A 95 3.62 -11.39 16.21
C ALA A 95 4.26 -12.73 15.79
N LEU A 96 5.05 -12.75 14.70
CA LEU A 96 5.80 -13.95 14.29
C LEU A 96 6.81 -14.41 15.35
N LEU A 97 7.55 -13.49 15.95
CA LEU A 97 8.48 -13.82 17.03
C LEU A 97 7.78 -14.34 18.30
N ALA A 98 6.58 -13.81 18.61
CA ALA A 98 5.80 -14.28 19.74
C ALA A 98 5.35 -15.73 19.52
N VAL A 99 4.88 -16.09 18.34
CA VAL A 99 4.50 -17.47 17.98
C VAL A 99 5.72 -18.39 18.03
N GLN A 100 6.87 -17.96 17.54
CA GLN A 100 8.11 -18.72 17.62
C GLN A 100 8.52 -19.02 19.07
N ARG A 101 8.29 -18.10 19.99
CA ARG A 101 8.60 -18.25 21.42
C ARG A 101 7.55 -19.03 22.20
N SER A 102 6.34 -19.19 21.65
CA SER A 102 5.21 -19.85 22.35
C SER A 102 5.38 -21.34 22.58
N GLY A 103 6.40 -21.98 22.00
CA GLY A 103 6.64 -23.41 22.12
C GLY A 103 5.61 -24.30 21.40
N ILE A 104 4.75 -23.72 20.56
CA ILE A 104 3.77 -24.47 19.75
C ILE A 104 4.46 -25.39 18.76
N TYR A 105 5.67 -24.99 18.32
CA TYR A 105 6.45 -25.78 17.36
C TYR A 105 7.38 -26.75 18.08
N PRO A 106 7.54 -27.99 17.57
CA PRO A 106 8.47 -28.95 18.13
C PRO A 106 9.92 -28.42 18.09
N HIS A 107 10.74 -28.84 19.04
CA HIS A 107 12.16 -28.54 19.00
C HIS A 107 12.80 -29.17 17.75
N GLY A 108 13.64 -28.38 17.07
CA GLY A 108 14.34 -28.83 15.86
C GLY A 108 13.70 -28.41 14.53
N VAL A 109 12.56 -27.74 14.57
CA VAL A 109 11.93 -27.17 13.38
C VAL A 109 12.56 -25.81 13.05
N ARG A 110 12.95 -25.62 11.79
CA ARG A 110 13.44 -24.35 11.29
C ARG A 110 12.30 -23.53 10.68
N LEU A 111 12.25 -22.25 11.04
CA LEU A 111 11.28 -21.32 10.49
C LEU A 111 11.95 -20.42 9.48
N VAL A 112 11.44 -20.39 8.25
CA VAL A 112 11.88 -19.49 7.18
C VAL A 112 10.85 -18.40 7.01
N THR A 113 11.24 -17.16 7.33
CA THR A 113 10.36 -16.00 7.14
C THR A 113 10.38 -15.59 5.67
N ALA A 114 9.21 -15.35 5.11
CA ALA A 114 9.02 -14.97 3.71
C ALA A 114 7.95 -13.89 3.57
N ARG A 115 8.08 -13.08 2.52
CA ARG A 115 7.10 -12.06 2.15
C ARG A 115 6.18 -12.59 1.05
N VAL A 116 4.92 -12.24 1.11
CA VAL A 116 3.95 -12.51 0.03
C VAL A 116 4.18 -11.51 -1.09
N VAL A 117 4.61 -11.99 -2.25
CA VAL A 117 4.95 -11.16 -3.44
C VAL A 117 3.85 -11.16 -4.49
N ALA A 118 2.98 -12.16 -4.50
CA ALA A 118 1.85 -12.23 -5.43
C ALA A 118 0.67 -13.00 -4.83
N ARG A 119 -0.53 -12.69 -5.31
CA ARG A 119 -1.79 -13.38 -4.93
C ARG A 119 -2.49 -13.84 -6.19
N SER A 120 -3.09 -15.02 -6.15
CA SER A 120 -3.97 -15.46 -7.22
C SER A 120 -5.24 -14.60 -7.24
N THR A 121 -5.63 -14.15 -8.42
CA THR A 121 -6.86 -13.38 -8.66
C THR A 121 -8.01 -14.26 -9.11
N THR A 122 -7.82 -15.60 -9.20
CA THR A 122 -8.86 -16.52 -9.68
C THR A 122 -9.76 -16.94 -8.52
N ALA A 123 -11.08 -16.93 -8.76
CA ALA A 123 -12.08 -17.38 -7.79
C ALA A 123 -11.98 -18.89 -7.42
N TRP A 124 -11.27 -19.68 -8.22
CA TRP A 124 -11.17 -21.14 -8.07
C TRP A 124 -9.98 -21.60 -7.22
N TYR A 125 -8.92 -20.77 -7.12
CA TYR A 125 -7.71 -21.12 -6.38
C TYR A 125 -7.31 -19.98 -5.49
N SER A 126 -7.34 -20.21 -4.20
CA SER A 126 -6.82 -19.27 -3.20
C SER A 126 -5.35 -19.56 -2.93
N THR A 127 -4.47 -18.99 -3.77
CA THR A 127 -3.03 -19.18 -3.63
C THR A 127 -2.27 -17.88 -3.52
N VAL A 128 -1.14 -17.91 -2.81
CA VAL A 128 -0.19 -16.81 -2.75
C VAL A 128 1.21 -17.29 -3.14
N THR A 129 2.02 -16.40 -3.67
CA THR A 129 3.44 -16.66 -3.93
C THR A 129 4.28 -15.92 -2.89
N ILE A 130 5.26 -16.61 -2.33
CA ILE A 130 6.20 -16.09 -1.35
C ILE A 130 7.62 -16.02 -1.93
N ASP A 131 8.46 -15.13 -1.42
CA ASP A 131 9.86 -14.88 -1.84
C ASP A 131 10.86 -15.85 -1.19
N ALA A 132 10.42 -17.02 -0.74
CA ALA A 132 11.26 -18.10 -0.24
C ALA A 132 11.00 -19.37 -1.04
N GLY A 133 12.07 -20.08 -1.39
CA GLY A 133 12.01 -21.30 -2.18
C GLY A 133 13.00 -22.36 -1.70
N SER A 134 13.36 -23.30 -2.58
CA SER A 134 14.26 -24.40 -2.25
C SER A 134 15.66 -23.94 -1.82
N GLY A 135 16.12 -22.78 -2.30
CA GLY A 135 17.37 -22.16 -1.82
C GLY A 135 17.35 -21.80 -0.33
N GLY A 136 16.16 -21.54 0.23
CA GLY A 136 15.91 -21.34 1.66
C GLY A 136 15.62 -22.65 2.43
N GLY A 137 15.56 -23.79 1.74
CA GLY A 137 15.20 -25.11 2.29
C GLY A 137 13.68 -25.34 2.35
N VAL A 138 12.88 -24.55 1.63
CA VAL A 138 11.44 -24.75 1.54
C VAL A 138 11.15 -25.94 0.62
N GLU A 139 10.27 -26.82 1.07
CA GLU A 139 9.85 -28.02 0.35
C GLU A 139 8.33 -28.00 0.09
N VAL A 140 7.92 -28.83 -0.86
CA VAL A 140 6.49 -29.03 -1.12
C VAL A 140 5.85 -29.71 0.08
N TYR A 141 4.64 -29.23 0.43
CA TYR A 141 3.85 -29.60 1.62
C TYR A 141 4.29 -28.96 2.94
N ASP A 142 5.34 -28.14 2.97
CA ASP A 142 5.69 -27.41 4.19
C ASP A 142 4.52 -26.54 4.66
N PRO A 143 4.18 -26.60 5.96
CA PRO A 143 3.15 -25.73 6.52
C PRO A 143 3.59 -24.27 6.51
N VAL A 144 2.65 -23.36 6.22
CA VAL A 144 2.86 -21.91 6.23
C VAL A 144 1.95 -21.30 7.29
N VAL A 145 2.53 -20.46 8.13
CA VAL A 145 1.86 -19.84 9.28
C VAL A 145 2.15 -18.33 9.30
N ASN A 146 1.35 -17.59 10.05
CA ASN A 146 1.66 -16.22 10.44
C ASN A 146 1.50 -16.07 11.95
N GLY A 147 1.57 -14.82 12.46
CA GLY A 147 1.43 -14.52 13.88
C GLY A 147 0.06 -14.86 14.49
N ALA A 148 -0.97 -15.07 13.66
CA ALA A 148 -2.31 -15.42 14.12
C ALA A 148 -2.63 -16.93 14.00
N GLY A 149 -1.98 -17.67 13.09
CA GLY A 149 -2.25 -19.10 12.91
C GLY A 149 -1.85 -19.66 11.56
N LEU A 150 -2.52 -20.73 11.16
CA LEU A 150 -2.26 -21.45 9.92
C LEU A 150 -2.74 -20.67 8.70
N VAL A 151 -1.83 -20.44 7.77
CA VAL A 151 -2.09 -19.79 6.48
C VAL A 151 -2.44 -20.82 5.40
N GLY A 152 -1.66 -21.91 5.32
CA GLY A 152 -1.82 -22.93 4.29
C GLY A 152 -0.62 -23.87 4.22
N ARG A 153 -0.36 -24.39 3.03
CA ARG A 153 0.80 -25.27 2.75
C ARG A 153 1.44 -24.90 1.41
N VAL A 154 2.71 -25.16 1.30
CA VAL A 154 3.45 -25.05 0.05
C VAL A 154 3.00 -26.12 -0.94
N THR A 155 2.68 -25.71 -2.17
CA THR A 155 2.23 -26.65 -3.24
C THR A 155 3.18 -26.70 -4.42
N LYS A 156 3.93 -25.62 -4.68
CA LYS A 156 4.98 -25.61 -5.71
C LYS A 156 6.18 -24.83 -5.19
N VAL A 157 7.36 -25.29 -5.55
CA VAL A 157 8.63 -24.65 -5.12
C VAL A 157 9.51 -24.40 -6.33
N ALA A 158 10.07 -23.19 -6.39
CA ALA A 158 11.16 -22.79 -7.27
C ALA A 158 12.39 -22.42 -6.43
N ALA A 159 13.51 -22.07 -7.05
CA ALA A 159 14.74 -21.76 -6.32
C ALA A 159 14.56 -20.64 -5.27
N ASN A 160 13.91 -19.53 -5.66
CA ASN A 160 13.76 -18.33 -4.83
C ASN A 160 12.30 -17.93 -4.54
N ALA A 161 11.36 -18.80 -4.86
CA ALA A 161 9.94 -18.55 -4.65
C ALA A 161 9.19 -19.86 -4.41
N ALA A 162 8.05 -19.78 -3.70
CA ALA A 162 7.15 -20.90 -3.55
C ALA A 162 5.69 -20.45 -3.65
N GLN A 163 4.84 -21.33 -4.15
CA GLN A 163 3.40 -21.15 -4.17
C GLN A 163 2.78 -21.83 -2.95
N VAL A 164 1.96 -21.09 -2.24
CA VAL A 164 1.25 -21.55 -1.05
C VAL A 164 -0.25 -21.62 -1.37
N THR A 165 -0.87 -22.77 -1.15
CA THR A 165 -2.32 -22.92 -1.18
C THR A 165 -2.86 -22.58 0.21
N LEU A 166 -3.80 -21.64 0.27
CA LEU A 166 -4.40 -21.15 1.50
C LEU A 166 -5.41 -22.17 2.06
N ILE A 167 -5.71 -22.09 3.35
CA ILE A 167 -6.75 -22.93 3.97
C ILE A 167 -8.16 -22.63 3.45
N THR A 168 -8.36 -21.47 2.82
CA THR A 168 -9.62 -21.07 2.19
C THR A 168 -9.84 -21.71 0.82
N ASP A 169 -8.83 -22.40 0.27
CA ASP A 169 -8.92 -23.10 -1.00
C ASP A 169 -9.75 -24.39 -0.87
N GLN A 170 -10.59 -24.68 -1.86
CA GLN A 170 -11.42 -25.89 -1.88
C GLN A 170 -10.62 -27.19 -1.91
N GLN A 171 -9.39 -27.16 -2.41
CA GLN A 171 -8.49 -28.33 -2.46
C GLN A 171 -7.59 -28.40 -1.22
N SER A 172 -7.81 -27.51 -0.24
CA SER A 172 -7.10 -27.54 1.03
C SER A 172 -7.84 -28.46 2.01
N PHE A 173 -7.23 -29.59 2.32
CA PHE A 173 -7.73 -30.53 3.33
C PHE A 173 -6.71 -30.61 4.46
N ILE A 174 -7.17 -30.29 5.69
CA ILE A 174 -6.30 -30.16 6.85
C ILE A 174 -6.93 -30.92 8.02
N ASP A 175 -6.20 -31.90 8.55
CA ASP A 175 -6.63 -32.62 9.76
C ASP A 175 -6.64 -31.67 10.96
N ALA A 176 -7.78 -31.53 11.60
CA ALA A 176 -8.00 -30.61 12.69
C ALA A 176 -8.69 -31.24 13.88
N MET A 177 -8.59 -30.58 15.03
CA MET A 177 -9.30 -30.94 16.24
C MET A 177 -9.89 -29.74 16.93
N VAL A 178 -11.04 -29.91 17.57
CA VAL A 178 -11.70 -28.88 18.39
C VAL A 178 -11.15 -28.92 19.80
N GLN A 179 -10.88 -27.76 20.39
CA GLN A 179 -10.44 -27.60 21.77
C GLN A 179 -11.37 -26.64 22.54
N PRO A 180 -11.73 -26.99 23.80
CA PRO A 180 -11.53 -28.26 24.46
C PRO A 180 -12.46 -29.39 23.89
N GLY A 181 -12.13 -30.64 24.12
CA GLY A 181 -12.98 -31.80 23.74
C GLY A 181 -12.25 -32.79 22.85
N GLY A 182 -11.36 -32.35 21.95
CA GLY A 182 -10.55 -33.23 21.11
C GLY A 182 -11.29 -33.82 19.90
N ALA A 183 -12.52 -33.41 19.65
CA ALA A 183 -13.31 -33.83 18.48
C ALA A 183 -12.55 -33.55 17.18
N GLN A 184 -12.44 -34.55 16.31
CA GLN A 184 -11.59 -34.51 15.12
C GLN A 184 -12.42 -34.37 13.85
N GLY A 185 -11.91 -33.59 12.91
CA GLY A 185 -12.53 -33.40 11.61
C GLY A 185 -11.49 -32.90 10.57
N ILE A 186 -11.97 -32.61 9.40
CA ILE A 186 -11.15 -32.09 8.29
C ILE A 186 -11.60 -30.67 7.95
N ILE A 187 -10.67 -29.73 7.94
CA ILE A 187 -10.90 -28.37 7.47
C ILE A 187 -10.83 -28.37 5.95
N SER A 188 -11.81 -27.73 5.33
CA SER A 188 -11.87 -27.47 3.90
C SER A 188 -12.30 -26.04 3.64
N GLY A 189 -11.73 -25.41 2.62
CA GLY A 189 -12.19 -24.14 2.11
C GLY A 189 -13.38 -24.29 1.17
N SER A 190 -13.96 -23.16 0.78
CA SER A 190 -15.07 -23.09 -0.18
C SER A 190 -14.74 -22.12 -1.33
N VAL A 191 -15.57 -22.12 -2.39
CA VAL A 191 -15.47 -21.14 -3.50
C VAL A 191 -15.64 -19.71 -3.01
N THR A 192 -16.45 -19.52 -1.98
CA THR A 192 -16.72 -18.21 -1.37
C THR A 192 -15.59 -17.76 -0.44
N GLY A 193 -14.61 -18.65 -0.16
CA GLY A 193 -13.49 -18.37 0.74
C GLY A 193 -13.80 -18.67 2.21
N ASP A 194 -14.97 -19.23 2.48
CA ASP A 194 -15.34 -19.68 3.82
C ASP A 194 -14.57 -20.96 4.19
N VAL A 195 -14.29 -21.10 5.47
CA VAL A 195 -13.59 -22.27 6.02
C VAL A 195 -14.58 -23.09 6.83
N THR A 196 -14.67 -24.38 6.53
CA THR A 196 -15.57 -25.31 7.23
C THR A 196 -14.80 -26.48 7.82
N LEU A 197 -15.24 -26.95 8.98
CA LEU A 197 -14.81 -28.21 9.56
C LEU A 197 -15.87 -29.28 9.24
N GLN A 198 -15.47 -30.30 8.52
CA GLN A 198 -16.32 -31.39 8.02
C GLN A 198 -15.93 -32.71 8.65
N TYR A 199 -16.74 -33.74 8.44
CA TYR A 199 -16.54 -35.10 8.92
C TYR A 199 -16.41 -35.24 10.43
N LEU A 200 -17.04 -34.31 11.18
CA LEU A 200 -17.16 -34.45 12.62
C LEU A 200 -18.27 -35.44 12.98
N ASP A 201 -18.00 -36.36 13.90
CA ASP A 201 -19.02 -37.31 14.36
C ASP A 201 -20.20 -36.57 15.02
N LYS A 202 -21.43 -36.99 14.72
CA LYS A 202 -22.65 -36.39 15.30
C LYS A 202 -22.73 -36.52 16.83
N ASN A 203 -22.08 -37.54 17.38
CA ASN A 203 -22.05 -37.73 18.83
C ASN A 203 -21.12 -36.76 19.55
N GLU A 204 -20.23 -36.12 18.82
CA GLU A 204 -19.33 -35.10 19.37
C GLU A 204 -20.07 -33.79 19.65
N ARG A 205 -20.01 -33.34 20.89
CA ARG A 205 -20.65 -32.10 21.32
C ARG A 205 -19.70 -30.92 21.17
N VAL A 206 -19.87 -30.19 20.11
CA VAL A 206 -19.13 -28.97 19.87
C VAL A 206 -20.02 -27.74 20.08
N LYS A 207 -19.40 -26.63 20.46
CA LYS A 207 -20.10 -25.37 20.76
C LYS A 207 -19.47 -24.20 19.99
N VAL A 208 -20.30 -23.23 19.64
CA VAL A 208 -19.84 -21.95 19.13
C VAL A 208 -18.84 -21.33 20.11
N GLY A 209 -17.77 -20.75 19.59
CA GLY A 209 -16.72 -20.14 20.38
C GLY A 209 -15.55 -21.07 20.74
N GLN A 210 -15.62 -22.38 20.50
CA GLN A 210 -14.48 -23.27 20.68
C GLN A 210 -13.41 -23.05 19.61
N TYR A 211 -12.16 -23.33 19.98
CA TYR A 211 -11.01 -23.17 19.10
C TYR A 211 -10.78 -24.44 18.26
N VAL A 212 -10.31 -24.22 17.03
CA VAL A 212 -9.92 -25.30 16.14
C VAL A 212 -8.43 -25.17 15.85
N VAL A 213 -7.70 -26.27 16.05
CA VAL A 213 -6.26 -26.36 15.85
C VAL A 213 -5.93 -27.57 14.96
N THR A 214 -4.74 -27.61 14.38
CA THR A 214 -4.27 -28.79 13.63
C THR A 214 -4.12 -29.98 14.54
N SER A 215 -4.53 -31.17 14.09
CA SER A 215 -4.51 -32.41 14.92
C SER A 215 -3.13 -33.05 15.02
N GLY A 216 -2.25 -32.84 14.00
CA GLY A 216 -0.90 -33.42 13.96
C GLY A 216 -0.91 -34.95 13.89
N ARG A 217 -1.82 -35.56 13.12
CA ARG A 217 -1.82 -37.03 12.91
C ARG A 217 -0.52 -37.47 12.24
N GLN A 218 -0.12 -38.72 12.43
CA GLN A 218 1.13 -39.28 11.90
C GLN A 218 1.29 -39.15 10.38
N SER A 219 0.16 -39.16 9.65
CA SER A 219 0.14 -38.93 8.18
C SER A 219 -0.02 -37.46 7.77
N SER A 220 -0.19 -36.56 8.73
CA SER A 220 -0.38 -35.13 8.46
C SER A 220 0.94 -34.40 8.29
N VAL A 221 0.99 -33.55 7.33
CA VAL A 221 2.13 -32.62 7.11
C VAL A 221 2.18 -31.54 8.19
N PHE A 222 1.03 -31.26 8.80
CA PHE A 222 0.87 -30.19 9.79
C PHE A 222 1.30 -30.62 11.18
N VAL A 223 2.08 -29.80 11.84
CA VAL A 223 2.42 -29.93 13.25
C VAL A 223 1.15 -29.78 14.09
N ARG A 224 1.04 -30.52 15.18
CA ARG A 224 -0.09 -30.46 16.10
C ARG A 224 -0.15 -29.12 16.83
N GLY A 225 -1.35 -28.55 16.96
CA GLY A 225 -1.62 -27.42 17.83
C GLY A 225 -1.50 -26.05 17.15
N ILE A 226 -1.29 -25.98 15.82
CA ILE A 226 -1.32 -24.69 15.11
C ILE A 226 -2.76 -24.15 15.14
N PRO A 227 -2.99 -22.94 15.65
CA PRO A 227 -4.32 -22.31 15.63
C PRO A 227 -4.82 -22.11 14.20
N VAL A 228 -6.11 -22.43 13.97
CA VAL A 228 -6.75 -22.22 12.66
C VAL A 228 -7.86 -21.19 12.75
N GLY A 229 -8.77 -21.35 13.71
CA GLY A 229 -9.91 -20.46 13.86
C GLY A 229 -10.78 -20.82 15.04
N GLN A 230 -11.95 -20.21 15.06
CA GLN A 230 -12.97 -20.40 16.09
C GLN A 230 -14.28 -20.86 15.44
N ILE A 231 -15.03 -21.72 16.10
CA ILE A 231 -16.36 -22.16 15.63
C ILE A 231 -17.31 -20.97 15.65
N GLU A 232 -17.84 -20.62 14.49
CA GLU A 232 -18.80 -19.53 14.29
C GLU A 232 -20.24 -20.04 14.32
N SER A 233 -20.50 -21.18 13.67
CA SER A 233 -21.81 -21.82 13.69
C SER A 233 -21.69 -23.34 13.54
N VAL A 234 -22.65 -24.04 14.09
CA VAL A 234 -22.75 -25.50 14.01
C VAL A 234 -24.00 -25.81 13.19
N GLY A 235 -23.81 -26.38 12.00
CA GLY A 235 -24.87 -26.85 11.14
C GLY A 235 -25.08 -28.36 11.38
N SER A 236 -26.27 -28.74 11.72
CA SER A 236 -26.70 -30.17 11.74
C SER A 236 -27.93 -30.32 10.85
N GLN A 237 -27.78 -31.02 9.74
CA GLN A 237 -28.93 -31.50 8.99
C GLN A 237 -29.28 -32.91 9.52
N GLU A 238 -30.55 -33.15 9.77
CA GLU A 238 -31.02 -34.43 10.36
C GLU A 238 -30.67 -35.66 9.53
N VAL A 239 -30.49 -35.47 8.21
CA VAL A 239 -30.22 -36.51 7.22
C VAL A 239 -28.73 -36.81 7.02
N GLU A 240 -27.83 -35.92 7.45
CA GLU A 240 -26.38 -36.08 7.23
C GLU A 240 -25.74 -36.91 8.36
N LEU A 241 -24.79 -37.80 8.00
CA LEU A 241 -24.03 -38.60 8.95
C LEU A 241 -23.00 -37.78 9.77
N TYR A 242 -22.59 -36.63 9.26
CA TYR A 242 -21.59 -35.80 9.86
C TYR A 242 -22.12 -34.37 10.08
N GLN A 243 -21.51 -33.65 11.02
CA GLN A 243 -21.75 -32.24 11.22
C GLN A 243 -20.87 -31.41 10.29
N SER A 244 -21.42 -30.36 9.74
CA SER A 244 -20.67 -29.31 9.03
C SER A 244 -20.63 -28.04 9.88
N ILE A 245 -19.43 -27.56 10.19
CA ILE A 245 -19.20 -26.46 11.13
C ILE A 245 -18.52 -25.32 10.40
N SER A 246 -19.11 -24.14 10.46
CA SER A 246 -18.48 -22.94 9.93
C SER A 246 -17.44 -22.40 10.90
N LEU A 247 -16.29 -22.03 10.37
CA LEU A 247 -15.17 -21.49 11.14
C LEU A 247 -14.91 -20.04 10.77
N ARG A 248 -14.59 -19.24 11.78
CA ARG A 248 -13.97 -17.93 11.61
C ARG A 248 -12.46 -18.10 11.75
N PRO A 249 -11.68 -17.99 10.66
CA PRO A 249 -10.22 -18.08 10.72
C PRO A 249 -9.62 -16.97 11.57
N PHE A 250 -8.49 -17.25 12.26
CA PHE A 250 -7.73 -16.22 12.96
C PHE A 250 -6.89 -15.36 12.01
N VAL A 251 -6.52 -15.93 10.86
CA VAL A 251 -5.72 -15.27 9.84
C VAL A 251 -6.60 -14.41 8.94
N ASP A 252 -6.25 -13.14 8.76
CA ASP A 252 -6.83 -12.29 7.72
C ASP A 252 -6.10 -12.51 6.39
N PHE A 253 -6.67 -13.33 5.53
CA PHE A 253 -6.08 -13.68 4.23
C PHE A 253 -6.00 -12.50 3.26
N ARG A 254 -6.69 -11.39 3.50
CA ARG A 254 -6.63 -10.18 2.67
C ARG A 254 -5.40 -9.33 2.98
N LYS A 255 -4.86 -9.45 4.21
CA LYS A 255 -3.74 -8.65 4.71
C LYS A 255 -2.50 -9.47 5.00
N LEU A 256 -2.26 -10.54 4.22
CA LEU A 256 -1.07 -11.37 4.36
C LEU A 256 0.14 -10.70 3.70
N ASP A 257 1.09 -10.21 4.47
CA ASP A 257 2.35 -9.64 3.96
C ASP A 257 3.55 -10.49 4.36
N LEU A 258 3.63 -10.89 5.64
CA LEU A 258 4.70 -11.73 6.16
C LEU A 258 4.15 -13.06 6.65
N VAL A 259 4.88 -14.13 6.30
CA VAL A 259 4.56 -15.51 6.71
C VAL A 259 5.83 -16.23 7.13
N GLN A 260 5.69 -17.36 7.81
CA GLN A 260 6.78 -18.27 8.13
C GLN A 260 6.47 -19.66 7.58
N VAL A 261 7.44 -20.23 6.89
CA VAL A 261 7.40 -21.61 6.42
C VAL A 261 8.06 -22.50 7.48
N ILE A 262 7.37 -23.55 7.88
CA ILE A 262 7.88 -24.55 8.85
C ILE A 262 8.64 -25.60 8.06
N VAL A 263 9.95 -25.49 8.03
CA VAL A 263 10.86 -26.42 7.31
C VAL A 263 11.32 -27.51 8.26
N ARG A 264 11.27 -28.73 7.80
CA ARG A 264 11.67 -29.94 8.57
C ARG A 264 13.14 -30.28 8.40
#